data_c8fbed3431fda59e83264fb9864290a1
#
_entry.id   c8fbed3431fda59e83264fb9864290a1
#
_cell.length_a   1.000
_cell.length_b   1.000
_cell.length_c   1.000
_cell.angle_alpha   90.00
_cell.angle_beta   90.00
_cell.angle_gamma   90.00
#
_symmetry.space_group_name_H-M   'P 1'
#
loop_
_entity.id
_entity.type
_entity.pdbx_description
1 polymer ?
#
loop_
_entity_poly.entity_id
_entity_poly.type
_entity_poly.pdbx_seq_one_letter_code
_entity_poly.pdbx_strand_id
1 'polypeptide(L)'
;MAKSSVTLETPAELRREPLVTNNRSLAWITEKVSTIVESPTPKWWLISLCITSPIALMGLCCIVYQISNGVGVWGENHPNGWAWDITNFVFWIGIGHAGTLISAILFLTRQKWRTSINRAAEAMTLFAVMCAGIFPAIHVGRFWNAYFLAPIPNANGIWPNFRSPLLWDVFAVSTYFSVSVLFWFVGLI
;
A
#
# COMPACT_ATOMS: atom_id res chain seq x y z
N MET A 1 39.93 33.58 38.43
CA MET A 1 40.22 32.68 37.30
C MET A 1 38.91 32.39 36.60
N ALA A 2 38.64 33.08 35.50
CA ALA A 2 37.46 32.90 34.68
C ALA A 2 37.66 31.69 33.77
N LYS A 3 36.80 30.68 33.87
CA LYS A 3 36.75 29.56 32.91
C LYS A 3 36.17 30.09 31.58
N SER A 4 37.03 30.28 30.62
CA SER A 4 36.69 30.49 29.22
C SER A 4 36.01 29.19 28.74
N SER A 5 34.69 29.19 28.59
CA SER A 5 33.97 28.15 27.87
C SER A 5 34.27 28.30 26.37
N VAL A 6 35.14 27.49 25.86
CA VAL A 6 35.35 27.34 24.42
C VAL A 6 34.08 26.72 23.86
N THR A 7 33.20 27.54 23.28
CA THR A 7 32.11 27.07 22.43
C THR A 7 32.73 26.62 21.12
N LEU A 8 32.85 25.31 20.94
CA LEU A 8 33.19 24.72 19.64
C LEU A 8 32.04 25.03 18.67
N GLU A 9 32.24 26.06 17.85
CA GLU A 9 31.34 26.34 16.73
C GLU A 9 31.41 25.14 15.79
N THR A 10 30.31 24.44 15.64
CA THR A 10 30.17 23.38 14.62
C THR A 10 30.36 24.00 13.24
N PRO A 11 31.22 23.42 12.38
CA PRO A 11 31.41 23.91 11.02
C PRO A 11 30.08 24.10 10.32
N ALA A 12 29.96 25.13 9.49
CA ALA A 12 28.71 25.49 8.78
C ALA A 12 28.14 24.31 7.97
N GLU A 13 28.99 23.40 7.49
CA GLU A 13 28.63 22.16 6.79
C GLU A 13 27.90 21.13 7.66
N LEU A 14 28.08 21.18 8.98
CA LEU A 14 27.43 20.29 9.97
C LEU A 14 26.21 20.93 10.62
N ARG A 15 25.90 22.18 10.34
CA ARG A 15 24.66 22.80 10.80
C ARG A 15 23.50 22.20 10.01
N ARG A 16 22.80 21.27 10.65
CA ARG A 16 21.51 20.83 10.13
C ARG A 16 20.55 22.02 10.13
N GLU A 17 19.94 22.28 8.98
CA GLU A 17 18.86 23.26 8.94
C GLU A 17 17.80 22.92 10.02
N PRO A 18 17.26 23.94 10.71
CA PRO A 18 16.26 23.67 11.73
C PRO A 18 15.08 22.95 11.09
N LEU A 19 14.68 21.83 11.69
CA LEU A 19 13.50 21.05 11.26
C LEU A 19 12.23 21.88 11.23
N VAL A 20 12.19 22.93 12.03
CA VAL A 20 11.06 23.85 12.16
C VAL A 20 11.49 25.24 11.78
N THR A 21 10.94 25.77 10.68
CA THR A 21 11.13 27.14 10.24
C THR A 21 10.38 28.13 11.16
N ASN A 22 10.79 29.40 11.16
CA ASN A 22 10.13 30.49 11.89
C ASN A 22 10.24 30.42 13.42
N ASN A 23 11.27 29.79 14.00
CA ASN A 23 11.51 29.70 15.45
C ASN A 23 10.30 29.22 16.27
N ARG A 24 9.45 28.36 15.70
CA ARG A 24 8.30 27.80 16.39
C ARG A 24 8.71 26.71 17.37
N SER A 25 8.04 26.65 18.52
CA SER A 25 8.32 25.63 19.53
C SER A 25 7.79 24.25 19.10
N LEU A 26 8.36 23.19 19.66
CA LEU A 26 7.83 21.84 19.52
C LEU A 26 6.38 21.73 20.03
N ALA A 27 6.06 22.45 21.11
CA ALA A 27 4.71 22.52 21.64
C ALA A 27 3.70 23.05 20.60
N TRP A 28 4.08 24.08 19.82
CA TRP A 28 3.23 24.57 18.74
C TRP A 28 2.97 23.52 17.66
N ILE A 29 3.98 22.69 17.33
CA ILE A 29 3.80 21.60 16.36
C ILE A 29 2.84 20.55 16.91
N THR A 30 3.05 20.16 18.17
CA THR A 30 2.19 19.19 18.85
C THR A 30 0.75 19.67 18.86
N GLU A 31 0.50 20.91 19.28
CA GLU A 31 -0.82 21.52 19.29
C GLU A 31 -1.43 21.59 17.89
N LYS A 32 -0.65 21.96 16.88
CA LYS A 32 -1.12 22.03 15.48
C LYS A 32 -1.52 20.68 14.91
N VAL A 33 -0.82 19.62 15.29
CA VAL A 33 -1.13 18.25 14.85
C VAL A 33 -2.29 17.66 15.66
N SER A 34 -2.29 17.85 16.99
CA SER A 34 -3.34 17.30 17.85
C SER A 34 -4.69 17.97 17.62
N THR A 35 -4.72 19.27 17.29
CA THR A 35 -5.95 20.00 16.97
C THR A 35 -6.78 19.30 15.86
N ILE A 36 -6.13 18.61 14.92
CA ILE A 36 -6.85 17.87 13.86
C ILE A 36 -7.66 16.72 14.45
N VAL A 37 -7.12 16.05 15.47
CA VAL A 37 -7.75 14.90 16.13
C VAL A 37 -8.75 15.33 17.22
N GLU A 38 -8.43 16.40 17.95
CA GLU A 38 -9.21 16.90 19.08
C GLU A 38 -10.36 17.81 18.66
N SER A 39 -10.31 18.37 17.44
CA SER A 39 -11.39 19.23 16.95
C SER A 39 -12.63 18.41 16.58
N PRO A 40 -13.84 18.97 16.76
CA PRO A 40 -15.08 18.29 16.36
C PRO A 40 -15.08 18.02 14.85
N THR A 41 -15.60 16.85 14.47
CA THR A 41 -15.65 16.41 13.07
C THR A 41 -16.38 17.41 12.18
N PRO A 42 -15.78 17.93 11.11
CA PRO A 42 -16.40 18.91 10.25
C PRO A 42 -17.58 18.30 9.46
N LYS A 43 -18.62 19.12 9.22
CA LYS A 43 -19.84 18.66 8.52
C LYS A 43 -19.57 18.04 7.14
N TRP A 44 -18.61 18.60 6.40
CA TRP A 44 -18.26 18.06 5.08
C TRP A 44 -17.73 16.63 5.16
N TRP A 45 -17.01 16.28 6.23
CA TRP A 45 -16.50 14.93 6.46
C TRP A 45 -17.66 13.94 6.69
N LEU A 46 -18.66 14.34 7.52
CA LEU A 46 -19.85 13.53 7.75
C LEU A 46 -20.68 13.33 6.47
N ILE A 47 -20.82 14.37 5.66
CA ILE A 47 -21.50 14.28 4.35
C ILE A 47 -20.75 13.30 3.44
N SER A 48 -19.43 13.43 3.36
CA SER A 48 -18.61 12.51 2.55
C SER A 48 -18.75 11.07 3.03
N LEU A 49 -18.72 10.85 4.34
CA LEU A 49 -18.91 9.53 4.94
C LEU A 49 -20.30 8.94 4.60
N CYS A 50 -21.37 9.74 4.72
CA CYS A 50 -22.73 9.32 4.39
C CYS A 50 -22.89 8.96 2.90
N ILE A 51 -22.11 9.56 2.01
CA ILE A 51 -22.14 9.25 0.58
C ILE A 51 -21.29 8.00 0.27
N THR A 52 -20.09 7.93 0.84
CA THR A 52 -19.15 6.85 0.53
C THR A 52 -19.52 5.51 1.17
N SER A 53 -20.13 5.53 2.37
CA SER A 53 -20.53 4.30 3.07
C SER A 53 -21.55 3.44 2.31
N PRO A 54 -22.64 3.98 1.74
CA PRO A 54 -23.56 3.19 0.94
C PRO A 54 -22.92 2.65 -0.33
N ILE A 55 -22.02 3.41 -0.98
CA ILE A 55 -21.29 2.96 -2.17
C ILE A 55 -20.36 1.79 -1.81
N ALA A 56 -19.64 1.90 -0.70
CA ALA A 56 -18.78 0.81 -0.20
C ALA A 56 -19.60 -0.44 0.15
N LEU A 57 -20.75 -0.26 0.81
CA LEU A 57 -21.67 -1.35 1.14
C LEU A 57 -22.22 -2.03 -0.12
N MET A 58 -22.60 -1.25 -1.12
CA MET A 58 -23.04 -1.79 -2.42
C MET A 58 -21.93 -2.61 -3.07
N GLY A 59 -20.68 -2.11 -3.09
CA GLY A 59 -19.52 -2.85 -3.59
C GLY A 59 -19.31 -4.17 -2.85
N LEU A 60 -19.42 -4.17 -1.53
CA LEU A 60 -19.34 -5.40 -0.72
C LEU A 60 -20.46 -6.39 -1.07
N CYS A 61 -21.70 -5.94 -1.22
CA CYS A 61 -22.80 -6.76 -1.66
C CYS A 61 -22.56 -7.38 -3.04
N CYS A 62 -21.99 -6.63 -3.98
CA CYS A 62 -21.63 -7.13 -5.31
C CYS A 62 -20.57 -8.23 -5.22
N ILE A 63 -19.55 -8.05 -4.37
CA ILE A 63 -18.51 -9.07 -4.13
C ILE A 63 -19.12 -10.34 -3.55
N VAL A 64 -19.99 -10.24 -2.54
CA VAL A 64 -20.68 -11.39 -1.94
C VAL A 64 -21.56 -12.09 -2.98
N TYR A 65 -22.27 -11.34 -3.80
CA TYR A 65 -23.08 -11.88 -4.90
C TYR A 65 -22.23 -12.65 -5.92
N GLN A 66 -21.09 -12.07 -6.32
CA GLN A 66 -20.15 -12.69 -7.23
C GLN A 66 -19.58 -14.00 -6.65
N ILE A 67 -19.14 -13.99 -5.39
CA ILE A 67 -18.58 -15.17 -4.73
C ILE A 67 -19.61 -16.30 -4.66
N SER A 68 -20.88 -15.99 -4.38
CA SER A 68 -21.94 -16.99 -4.28
C SER A 68 -22.35 -17.57 -5.64
N ASN A 69 -22.35 -16.77 -6.70
CA ASN A 69 -22.79 -17.19 -8.04
C ASN A 69 -21.63 -17.59 -8.97
N GLY A 70 -20.40 -17.16 -8.64
CA GLY A 70 -19.20 -17.35 -9.47
C GLY A 70 -19.00 -16.23 -10.48
N VAL A 71 -17.86 -16.27 -11.18
CA VAL A 71 -17.42 -15.21 -12.13
C VAL A 71 -18.31 -15.08 -13.37
N GLY A 72 -19.20 -16.04 -13.63
CA GLY A 72 -20.15 -15.98 -14.74
C GLY A 72 -21.09 -14.76 -14.70
N VAL A 73 -21.28 -14.15 -13.53
CA VAL A 73 -22.09 -12.92 -13.37
C VAL A 73 -21.53 -11.71 -14.12
N TRP A 74 -20.25 -11.75 -14.53
CA TRP A 74 -19.66 -10.69 -15.35
C TRP A 74 -20.13 -10.67 -16.79
N GLY A 75 -20.79 -11.76 -17.25
CA GLY A 75 -21.31 -11.84 -18.62
C GLY A 75 -20.24 -11.93 -19.70
N GLU A 76 -19.03 -12.32 -19.33
CA GLU A 76 -17.93 -12.44 -20.28
C GLU A 76 -17.97 -13.74 -21.05
N ASN A 77 -17.51 -13.69 -22.30
CA ASN A 77 -17.37 -14.83 -23.19
C ASN A 77 -15.89 -15.14 -23.45
N HIS A 78 -15.59 -16.41 -23.74
CA HIS A 78 -14.28 -16.80 -24.20
C HIS A 78 -13.84 -15.95 -25.45
N PRO A 79 -12.59 -15.40 -25.48
CA PRO A 79 -11.43 -15.76 -24.67
C PRO A 79 -11.22 -14.91 -23.40
N ASN A 80 -12.07 -13.93 -23.10
CA ASN A 80 -11.92 -13.06 -21.96
C ASN A 80 -12.39 -13.77 -20.68
N GLY A 81 -11.45 -14.08 -19.79
CA GLY A 81 -11.77 -14.78 -18.55
C GLY A 81 -11.73 -13.91 -17.29
N TRP A 82 -11.19 -12.69 -17.39
CA TRP A 82 -10.96 -11.82 -16.24
C TRP A 82 -11.29 -10.37 -16.59
N ALA A 83 -12.51 -9.99 -16.41
CA ALA A 83 -13.07 -8.68 -16.67
C ALA A 83 -12.27 -7.48 -16.13
N TRP A 84 -13.00 -6.56 -15.50
CA TRP A 84 -12.42 -5.40 -14.84
C TRP A 84 -11.50 -5.74 -13.67
N ASP A 85 -11.60 -6.92 -13.09
CA ASP A 85 -10.78 -7.31 -11.94
C ASP A 85 -9.30 -7.34 -12.28
N ILE A 86 -8.92 -7.92 -13.42
CA ILE A 86 -7.52 -7.93 -13.83
C ILE A 86 -7.02 -6.52 -14.16
N THR A 87 -7.86 -5.68 -14.75
CA THR A 87 -7.53 -4.29 -15.06
C THR A 87 -7.25 -3.50 -13.77
N ASN A 88 -8.12 -3.63 -12.77
CA ASN A 88 -7.95 -2.99 -11.47
C ASN A 88 -6.74 -3.56 -10.71
N PHE A 89 -6.53 -4.86 -10.76
CA PHE A 89 -5.34 -5.50 -10.21
C PHE A 89 -4.06 -4.86 -10.74
N VAL A 90 -3.91 -4.80 -12.08
CA VAL A 90 -2.73 -4.23 -12.73
C VAL A 90 -2.60 -2.73 -12.42
N PHE A 91 -3.70 -2.00 -12.34
CA PHE A 91 -3.70 -0.58 -11.96
C PHE A 91 -3.09 -0.38 -10.57
N TRP A 92 -3.52 -1.14 -9.57
CA TRP A 92 -2.99 -1.04 -8.21
C TRP A 92 -1.54 -1.51 -8.10
N ILE A 93 -1.16 -2.55 -8.82
CA ILE A 93 0.23 -2.97 -8.94
C ILE A 93 1.08 -1.85 -9.55
N GLY A 94 0.57 -1.15 -10.58
CA GLY A 94 1.25 0.00 -11.19
C GLY A 94 1.48 1.15 -10.19
N ILE A 95 0.51 1.46 -9.35
CA ILE A 95 0.66 2.45 -8.26
C ILE A 95 1.75 2.00 -7.27
N GLY A 96 1.74 0.72 -6.87
CA GLY A 96 2.76 0.17 -6.01
C GLY A 96 4.17 0.28 -6.60
N HIS A 97 4.32 -0.04 -7.89
CA HIS A 97 5.60 0.11 -8.60
C HIS A 97 6.06 1.57 -8.66
N ALA A 98 5.15 2.52 -8.86
CA ALA A 98 5.48 3.94 -8.85
C ALA A 98 6.11 4.36 -7.50
N GLY A 99 5.56 3.91 -6.38
CA GLY A 99 6.10 4.21 -5.05
C GLY A 99 7.52 3.67 -4.84
N THR A 100 7.75 2.41 -5.17
CA THR A 100 9.10 1.80 -5.08
C THR A 100 10.08 2.44 -6.05
N LEU A 101 9.64 2.76 -7.27
CA LEU A 101 10.47 3.39 -8.29
C LEU A 101 10.92 4.79 -7.86
N ILE A 102 10.01 5.61 -7.30
CA ILE A 102 10.35 6.93 -6.77
C ILE A 102 11.44 6.80 -5.71
N SER A 103 11.28 5.91 -4.74
CA SER A 103 12.28 5.68 -3.70
C SER A 103 13.62 5.24 -4.27
N ALA A 104 13.63 4.32 -5.24
CA ALA A 104 14.83 3.78 -5.88
C ALA A 104 15.56 4.83 -6.73
N ILE A 105 14.84 5.59 -7.55
CA ILE A 105 15.44 6.63 -8.41
C ILE A 105 16.08 7.72 -7.55
N LEU A 106 15.37 8.19 -6.51
CA LEU A 106 15.90 9.20 -5.61
C LEU A 106 17.15 8.72 -4.86
N PHE A 107 17.24 7.43 -4.59
CA PHE A 107 18.42 6.82 -4.00
C PHE A 107 19.58 6.75 -4.98
N LEU A 108 19.36 6.28 -6.19
CA LEU A 108 20.39 6.16 -7.24
C LEU A 108 20.94 7.53 -7.65
N THR A 109 20.08 8.54 -7.72
CA THR A 109 20.45 9.90 -8.06
C THR A 109 20.98 10.71 -6.86
N ARG A 110 21.10 10.09 -5.69
CA ARG A 110 21.61 10.68 -4.44
C ARG A 110 20.91 12.00 -4.06
N GLN A 111 19.59 12.07 -4.25
CA GLN A 111 18.83 13.29 -3.94
C GLN A 111 18.69 13.49 -2.43
N LYS A 112 19.03 14.68 -1.95
CA LYS A 112 18.98 15.01 -0.50
C LYS A 112 17.54 15.01 0.05
N TRP A 113 16.57 15.45 -0.75
CA TRP A 113 15.14 15.49 -0.39
C TRP A 113 14.43 14.13 -0.36
N ARG A 114 15.14 13.07 -0.76
CA ARG A 114 14.64 11.69 -0.68
C ARG A 114 14.07 11.35 0.70
N THR A 115 14.76 11.74 1.77
CA THR A 115 14.36 11.43 3.15
C THR A 115 13.00 11.99 3.55
N SER A 116 12.54 13.04 2.89
CA SER A 116 11.23 13.65 3.15
C SER A 116 10.08 12.90 2.48
N ILE A 117 10.31 12.22 1.36
CA ILE A 117 9.26 11.58 0.54
C ILE A 117 9.28 10.06 0.64
N ASN A 118 10.43 9.48 0.95
CA ASN A 118 10.62 8.03 0.94
C ASN A 118 9.56 7.29 1.74
N ARG A 119 9.24 7.76 2.93
CA ARG A 119 8.24 7.14 3.80
C ARG A 119 6.83 7.15 3.23
N ALA A 120 6.43 8.27 2.64
CA ALA A 120 5.14 8.35 1.97
C ALA A 120 5.07 7.42 0.76
N ALA A 121 6.16 7.32 -0.01
CA ALA A 121 6.25 6.43 -1.16
C ALA A 121 6.20 4.95 -0.76
N GLU A 122 6.89 4.55 0.30
CA GLU A 122 6.86 3.19 0.85
C GLU A 122 5.46 2.83 1.39
N ALA A 123 4.81 3.74 2.11
CA ALA A 123 3.44 3.57 2.56
C ALA A 123 2.47 3.41 1.38
N MET A 124 2.59 4.26 0.36
CA MET A 124 1.79 4.16 -0.85
C MET A 124 1.94 2.79 -1.50
N THR A 125 3.16 2.27 -1.61
CA THR A 125 3.41 0.92 -2.15
C THR A 125 2.71 -0.15 -1.33
N LEU A 126 2.85 -0.11 0.00
CA LEU A 126 2.25 -1.11 0.88
C LEU A 126 0.73 -1.15 0.73
N PHE A 127 0.06 0.00 0.80
CA PHE A 127 -1.38 0.09 0.66
C PHE A 127 -1.86 -0.29 -0.76
N ALA A 128 -1.12 0.11 -1.80
CA ALA A 128 -1.44 -0.25 -3.17
C ALA A 128 -1.38 -1.77 -3.40
N VAL A 129 -0.37 -2.45 -2.85
CA VAL A 129 -0.25 -3.91 -2.95
C VAL A 129 -1.33 -4.62 -2.15
N MET A 130 -1.74 -4.08 -1.00
CA MET A 130 -2.90 -4.60 -0.25
C MET A 130 -4.19 -4.50 -1.09
N CYS A 131 -4.44 -3.35 -1.73
CA CYS A 131 -5.57 -3.19 -2.64
C CYS A 131 -5.48 -4.15 -3.82
N ALA A 132 -4.30 -4.31 -4.43
CA ALA A 132 -4.08 -5.26 -5.52
C ALA A 132 -4.42 -6.69 -5.11
N GLY A 133 -4.02 -7.11 -3.91
CA GLY A 133 -4.24 -8.47 -3.39
C GLY A 133 -5.71 -8.86 -3.22
N ILE A 134 -6.64 -7.89 -3.16
CA ILE A 134 -8.08 -8.16 -3.10
C ILE A 134 -8.59 -8.79 -4.39
N PHE A 135 -8.09 -8.35 -5.55
CA PHE A 135 -8.60 -8.78 -6.85
C PHE A 135 -8.33 -10.26 -7.17
N PRO A 136 -7.12 -10.82 -6.97
CA PRO A 136 -6.92 -12.27 -7.08
C PRO A 136 -7.85 -13.09 -6.19
N ALA A 137 -8.13 -12.62 -4.97
CA ALA A 137 -9.06 -13.28 -4.08
C ALA A 137 -10.51 -13.28 -4.61
N ILE A 138 -10.92 -12.22 -5.31
CA ILE A 138 -12.26 -12.09 -5.88
C ILE A 138 -12.39 -12.91 -7.17
N HIS A 139 -11.40 -12.85 -8.08
CA HIS A 139 -11.52 -13.51 -9.38
C HIS A 139 -11.20 -15.02 -9.36
N VAL A 140 -10.77 -15.58 -8.24
CA VAL A 140 -10.83 -17.04 -8.02
C VAL A 140 -12.26 -17.56 -8.19
N GLY A 141 -13.25 -16.70 -7.99
CA GLY A 141 -14.66 -17.04 -8.06
C GLY A 141 -15.11 -17.71 -6.76
N ARG A 142 -14.99 -19.02 -6.69
CA ARG A 142 -15.30 -19.80 -5.48
C ARG A 142 -14.07 -19.91 -4.59
N PHE A 143 -13.86 -18.95 -3.69
CA PHE A 143 -12.65 -18.84 -2.89
C PHE A 143 -12.40 -20.06 -1.98
N TRP A 144 -13.43 -20.82 -1.60
CA TRP A 144 -13.28 -22.07 -0.85
C TRP A 144 -12.57 -23.18 -1.64
N ASN A 145 -12.45 -23.03 -2.96
CA ASN A 145 -11.67 -23.92 -3.81
C ASN A 145 -10.22 -23.44 -4.00
N ALA A 146 -9.83 -22.30 -3.41
CA ALA A 146 -8.49 -21.73 -3.57
C ALA A 146 -7.36 -22.66 -3.09
N TYR A 147 -7.66 -23.60 -2.18
CA TYR A 147 -6.70 -24.60 -1.73
C TYR A 147 -6.14 -25.48 -2.86
N PHE A 148 -6.88 -25.63 -3.97
CA PHE A 148 -6.36 -26.34 -5.17
C PHE A 148 -5.20 -25.64 -5.86
N LEU A 149 -4.95 -24.36 -5.55
CA LEU A 149 -3.76 -23.66 -6.02
C LEU A 149 -2.48 -24.16 -5.32
N ALA A 150 -2.60 -24.74 -4.14
CA ALA A 150 -1.49 -25.33 -3.40
C ALA A 150 -1.04 -26.67 -4.03
N PRO A 151 0.23 -27.09 -3.82
CA PRO A 151 0.74 -28.37 -4.30
C PRO A 151 0.16 -29.52 -3.46
N ILE A 152 -1.10 -29.88 -3.73
CA ILE A 152 -1.78 -30.97 -3.03
C ILE A 152 -1.28 -32.30 -3.58
N PRO A 153 -0.85 -33.25 -2.72
CA PRO A 153 -0.46 -34.57 -3.15
C PRO A 153 -1.58 -35.27 -3.94
N ASN A 154 -1.25 -35.81 -5.09
CA ASN A 154 -2.16 -36.59 -5.91
C ASN A 154 -1.47 -37.89 -6.38
N ALA A 155 -2.26 -38.83 -6.88
CA ALA A 155 -1.76 -40.13 -7.31
C ALA A 155 -0.69 -40.05 -8.42
N ASN A 156 -0.67 -38.99 -9.19
CA ASN A 156 0.27 -38.81 -10.31
C ASN A 156 1.54 -38.04 -9.91
N GLY A 157 1.65 -37.54 -8.68
CA GLY A 157 2.79 -36.74 -8.23
C GLY A 157 2.99 -35.44 -8.99
N ILE A 158 1.99 -34.96 -9.71
CA ILE A 158 2.07 -33.78 -10.58
C ILE A 158 1.30 -32.63 -9.93
N TRP A 159 1.83 -31.43 -10.03
CA TRP A 159 1.15 -30.19 -9.67
C TRP A 159 0.63 -29.44 -10.91
N PRO A 160 -0.54 -29.83 -11.46
CA PRO A 160 -1.04 -29.27 -12.73
C PRO A 160 -1.37 -27.78 -12.63
N ASN A 161 -1.78 -27.31 -11.44
CA ASN A 161 -2.15 -25.92 -11.20
C ASN A 161 -0.96 -24.96 -11.29
N PHE A 162 0.29 -25.45 -11.25
CA PHE A 162 1.48 -24.62 -11.45
C PHE A 162 1.51 -23.91 -12.81
N ARG A 163 0.78 -24.42 -13.80
CA ARG A 163 0.62 -23.78 -15.13
C ARG A 163 -0.43 -22.66 -15.13
N SER A 164 -1.17 -22.47 -14.05
CA SER A 164 -2.20 -21.43 -13.95
C SER A 164 -1.58 -20.06 -13.69
N PRO A 165 -1.88 -19.03 -14.49
CA PRO A 165 -1.49 -17.66 -14.20
C PRO A 165 -1.97 -17.18 -12.83
N LEU A 166 -3.11 -17.64 -12.36
CA LEU A 166 -3.66 -17.31 -11.05
C LEU A 166 -2.70 -17.73 -9.92
N LEU A 167 -2.03 -18.87 -10.03
CA LEU A 167 -1.03 -19.29 -9.06
C LEU A 167 0.20 -18.36 -9.09
N TRP A 168 0.62 -17.96 -10.28
CA TRP A 168 1.74 -17.01 -10.42
C TRP A 168 1.44 -15.67 -9.80
N ASP A 169 0.20 -15.19 -9.93
CA ASP A 169 -0.26 -13.97 -9.26
C ASP A 169 -0.20 -14.09 -7.73
N VAL A 170 -0.56 -15.25 -7.18
CA VAL A 170 -0.44 -15.51 -5.73
C VAL A 170 1.02 -15.39 -5.27
N PHE A 171 1.96 -15.99 -5.98
CA PHE A 171 3.39 -15.87 -5.66
C PHE A 171 3.90 -14.44 -5.85
N ALA A 172 3.55 -13.79 -6.95
CA ALA A 172 3.99 -12.43 -7.25
C ALA A 172 3.50 -11.43 -6.18
N VAL A 173 2.21 -11.45 -5.87
CA VAL A 173 1.62 -10.54 -4.87
C VAL A 173 2.15 -10.82 -3.48
N SER A 174 2.26 -12.10 -3.09
CA SER A 174 2.79 -12.48 -1.76
C SER A 174 4.23 -12.01 -1.58
N THR A 175 5.07 -12.22 -2.59
CA THR A 175 6.46 -11.79 -2.57
C THR A 175 6.55 -10.27 -2.51
N TYR A 176 5.79 -9.58 -3.36
CA TYR A 176 5.81 -8.12 -3.40
C TYR A 176 5.30 -7.51 -2.09
N PHE A 177 4.23 -8.06 -1.52
CA PHE A 177 3.71 -7.64 -0.23
C PHE A 177 4.74 -7.84 0.89
N SER A 178 5.33 -9.05 0.99
CA SER A 178 6.31 -9.38 2.01
C SER A 178 7.54 -8.46 1.95
N VAL A 179 8.07 -8.22 0.75
CA VAL A 179 9.20 -7.32 0.55
C VAL A 179 8.82 -5.88 0.91
N SER A 180 7.63 -5.42 0.52
CA SER A 180 7.17 -4.06 0.84
C SER A 180 6.99 -3.85 2.36
N VAL A 181 6.47 -4.85 3.07
CA VAL A 181 6.37 -4.83 4.54
C VAL A 181 7.74 -4.77 5.18
N LEU A 182 8.70 -5.56 4.69
CA LEU A 182 10.07 -5.56 5.21
C LEU A 182 10.74 -4.19 5.01
N PHE A 183 10.61 -3.57 3.84
CA PHE A 183 11.13 -2.23 3.58
C PHE A 183 10.49 -1.19 4.49
N TRP A 184 9.18 -1.24 4.65
CA TRP A 184 8.47 -0.37 5.57
C TRP A 184 8.95 -0.54 7.00
N PHE A 185 9.05 -1.79 7.48
CA PHE A 185 9.49 -2.11 8.83
C PHE A 185 10.92 -1.67 9.12
N VAL A 186 11.88 -2.01 8.23
CA VAL A 186 13.29 -1.62 8.39
C VAL A 186 13.44 -0.11 8.46
N GLY A 187 12.60 0.61 7.78
CA GLY A 187 12.66 2.05 7.85
C GLY A 187 11.97 2.65 9.09
N LEU A 188 11.26 1.88 9.94
CA LEU A 188 10.72 2.34 11.22
C LEU A 188 11.73 2.19 12.37
N ILE A 189 12.73 1.34 12.21
CA ILE A 189 13.84 1.12 13.14
C ILE A 189 14.92 2.19 12.92
#